data_da3115babd7b2719dec5079f5f82582f
#
_entry.id   da3115babd7b2719dec5079f5f82582f
#
_cell.length_a   1.000
_cell.length_b   1.000
_cell.length_c   1.000
_cell.angle_alpha   90.00
_cell.angle_beta   90.00
_cell.angle_gamma   90.00
#
_symmetry.space_group_name_H-M   'P 1'
#
loop_
_entity.id
_entity.type
_entity.pdbx_description
1 polymer ?
#
loop_
_entity_poly.entity_id
_entity_poly.type
_entity_poly.pdbx_seq_one_letter_code
_entity_poly.pdbx_strand_id
1 'polypeptide(L)'
;SLGPGSRVVTDYLEATGLQKELDELGFETVGYGCTTCIGNSGPLHPAIEAGIKEGDLVCASVLSGNRNFEARIHGAIKANFLMSPPLVVAYALAGRVDLDLTKDPIGSDGKGEPVFLADLWPSQAEVNELLSSALKPEVYEKLYGDFDSANPKWGEIPGKTGAAYQWDPNSTYIQLPPFFEGYDGKLGDLADITDARPLGIFGDSVTTDHISPAGAIKADSPAGKYLLENGVEQAQFNSFGSRRGNDRVMTRGTFGNVRIKNLMVPGTEGGYTTYFGAKDVAALDNPKSTASGTPTHIYDACMAYKEEGTSLIVIGGEDYGMGSSRDWAAKGTRLLGVQAVITKSFERIHRSNLIGMGVLPLNFKDEADYGKATAHHDATFSITGLSNDISPRDEVTLTVKAPDGGEASYPLIVRLDTPVEIEYYRAGGSLPYVLAQIL
;
A
#
# COMPACT_ATOMS: atom_id res chain seq x y z
N SER A 1 -2.23 6.07 -21.34
CA SER A 1 -3.15 4.91 -21.11
C SER A 1 -4.52 5.39 -20.69
N LEU A 2 -5.58 4.73 -21.14
CA LEU A 2 -6.97 4.97 -20.78
C LEU A 2 -7.48 3.79 -19.94
N GLY A 3 -8.00 4.07 -18.75
CA GLY A 3 -8.63 3.10 -17.85
C GLY A 3 -10.06 3.49 -17.55
N PRO A 4 -11.03 3.19 -18.45
CA PRO A 4 -12.42 3.58 -18.24
C PRO A 4 -13.04 2.93 -17.01
N GLY A 5 -14.00 3.61 -16.37
CA GLY A 5 -14.71 3.07 -15.21
C GLY A 5 -15.55 1.84 -15.54
N SER A 6 -16.00 1.71 -16.79
CA SER A 6 -16.80 0.60 -17.27
C SER A 6 -16.72 0.45 -18.79
N ARG A 7 -17.20 -0.68 -19.32
CA ARG A 7 -17.31 -0.94 -20.77
C ARG A 7 -18.26 0.03 -21.50
N VAL A 8 -19.20 0.64 -20.77
CA VAL A 8 -20.09 1.67 -21.34
C VAL A 8 -19.29 2.87 -21.85
N VAL A 9 -18.19 3.24 -21.17
CA VAL A 9 -17.32 4.34 -21.61
C VAL A 9 -16.72 4.04 -22.98
N THR A 10 -16.23 2.84 -23.21
CA THR A 10 -15.67 2.44 -24.51
C THR A 10 -16.76 2.47 -25.59
N ASP A 11 -17.95 1.94 -25.29
CA ASP A 11 -19.07 1.93 -26.26
C ASP A 11 -19.46 3.36 -26.70
N TYR A 12 -19.55 4.33 -25.78
CA TYR A 12 -19.86 5.69 -26.16
C TYR A 12 -18.69 6.44 -26.83
N LEU A 13 -17.43 6.13 -26.48
CA LEU A 13 -16.28 6.68 -27.18
C LEU A 13 -16.20 6.16 -28.63
N GLU A 14 -16.51 4.88 -28.86
CA GLU A 14 -16.64 4.31 -30.21
C GLU A 14 -17.80 4.93 -30.98
N ALA A 15 -18.99 5.03 -30.37
CA ALA A 15 -20.19 5.57 -30.99
C ALA A 15 -20.04 7.06 -31.40
N THR A 16 -19.23 7.82 -30.68
CA THR A 16 -18.91 9.23 -30.98
C THR A 16 -17.67 9.42 -31.86
N GLY A 17 -16.94 8.32 -32.19
CA GLY A 17 -15.69 8.38 -32.94
C GLY A 17 -14.47 8.83 -32.13
N LEU A 18 -14.63 9.19 -30.85
CA LEU A 18 -13.54 9.70 -30.00
C LEU A 18 -12.50 8.63 -29.65
N GLN A 19 -12.87 7.35 -29.64
CA GLN A 19 -11.91 6.27 -29.34
C GLN A 19 -10.74 6.26 -30.33
N LYS A 20 -11.05 6.40 -31.62
CA LYS A 20 -10.02 6.45 -32.68
C LYS A 20 -9.03 7.60 -32.48
N GLU A 21 -9.52 8.80 -32.16
CA GLU A 21 -8.67 9.96 -31.92
C GLU A 21 -7.80 9.79 -30.67
N LEU A 22 -8.35 9.17 -29.63
CA LEU A 22 -7.59 8.84 -28.42
C LEU A 22 -6.49 7.81 -28.68
N ASP A 23 -6.77 6.77 -29.47
CA ASP A 23 -5.79 5.75 -29.86
C ASP A 23 -4.64 6.37 -30.70
N GLU A 24 -4.96 7.28 -31.62
CA GLU A 24 -3.95 8.03 -32.40
C GLU A 24 -3.05 8.90 -31.54
N LEU A 25 -3.56 9.42 -30.41
CA LEU A 25 -2.80 10.14 -29.38
C LEU A 25 -2.07 9.21 -28.40
N GLY A 26 -2.19 7.88 -28.54
CA GLY A 26 -1.59 6.89 -27.64
C GLY A 26 -2.34 6.66 -26.33
N PHE A 27 -3.61 7.07 -26.25
CA PHE A 27 -4.50 6.79 -25.11
C PHE A 27 -5.29 5.48 -25.29
N GLU A 28 -4.58 4.40 -25.50
CA GLU A 28 -5.19 3.07 -25.65
C GLU A 28 -5.82 2.56 -24.36
N THR A 29 -6.95 1.85 -24.50
CA THR A 29 -7.63 1.22 -23.36
C THR A 29 -6.84 0.03 -22.84
N VAL A 30 -6.37 0.10 -21.57
CA VAL A 30 -5.54 -0.92 -20.94
C VAL A 30 -6.31 -1.78 -19.92
N GLY A 31 -7.51 -1.41 -19.55
CA GLY A 31 -8.37 -2.14 -18.61
C GLY A 31 -9.55 -1.32 -18.15
N TYR A 32 -10.40 -1.90 -17.31
CA TYR A 32 -11.60 -1.27 -16.78
C TYR A 32 -11.62 -1.22 -15.25
N GLY A 33 -12.31 -0.21 -14.70
CA GLY A 33 -12.55 -0.08 -13.27
C GLY A 33 -11.46 0.71 -12.55
N CYS A 34 -11.11 0.32 -11.32
CA CYS A 34 -10.18 1.06 -10.45
C CYS A 34 -8.70 0.85 -10.82
N THR A 35 -8.32 0.95 -12.09
CA THR A 35 -6.93 0.81 -12.54
C THR A 35 -5.98 1.76 -11.83
N THR A 36 -6.45 2.98 -11.50
CA THR A 36 -5.69 3.99 -10.76
C THR A 36 -5.75 3.81 -9.25
N CYS A 37 -6.68 3.07 -8.71
CA CYS A 37 -6.77 2.82 -7.26
C CYS A 37 -5.60 1.98 -6.75
N ILE A 38 -5.12 1.03 -7.55
CA ILE A 38 -3.93 0.23 -7.26
C ILE A 38 -2.68 0.86 -7.88
N GLY A 39 -2.85 1.89 -8.72
CA GLY A 39 -1.80 2.72 -9.26
C GLY A 39 -0.80 1.96 -10.12
N ASN A 40 -1.24 1.43 -11.25
CA ASN A 40 -0.32 0.75 -12.13
C ASN A 40 -0.49 1.26 -13.56
N SER A 41 0.30 2.26 -13.91
CA SER A 41 0.41 2.76 -15.30
C SER A 41 1.26 1.85 -16.18
N GLY A 42 1.78 0.76 -15.61
CA GLY A 42 2.76 -0.08 -16.27
C GLY A 42 4.20 0.44 -16.15
N PRO A 43 5.18 -0.27 -16.70
CA PRO A 43 6.57 0.15 -16.73
C PRO A 43 6.77 1.34 -17.65
N LEU A 44 7.75 2.19 -17.36
CA LEU A 44 8.26 3.16 -18.31
C LEU A 44 9.03 2.43 -19.42
N HIS A 45 9.11 3.07 -20.60
CA HIS A 45 10.00 2.57 -21.64
C HIS A 45 11.44 2.54 -21.11
N PRO A 46 12.22 1.45 -21.30
CA PRO A 46 13.53 1.28 -20.69
C PRO A 46 14.50 2.44 -20.93
N ALA A 47 14.50 3.04 -22.14
CA ALA A 47 15.34 4.18 -22.45
C ALA A 47 14.95 5.45 -21.64
N ILE A 48 13.66 5.63 -21.36
CA ILE A 48 13.16 6.75 -20.54
C ILE A 48 13.58 6.54 -19.09
N GLU A 49 13.38 5.33 -18.55
CA GLU A 49 13.77 5.02 -17.18
C GLU A 49 15.27 5.15 -16.96
N ALA A 50 16.09 4.69 -17.92
CA ALA A 50 17.55 4.87 -17.92
C ALA A 50 17.93 6.36 -17.92
N GLY A 51 17.35 7.16 -18.82
CA GLY A 51 17.61 8.60 -18.89
C GLY A 51 17.24 9.37 -17.63
N ILE A 52 16.10 9.01 -16.96
CA ILE A 52 15.71 9.59 -15.68
C ILE A 52 16.76 9.28 -14.61
N LYS A 53 17.23 8.03 -14.55
CA LYS A 53 18.19 7.58 -13.55
C LYS A 53 19.58 8.16 -13.77
N GLU A 54 20.07 8.16 -15.01
CA GLU A 54 21.40 8.68 -15.37
C GLU A 54 21.49 10.20 -15.19
N GLY A 55 20.41 10.92 -15.55
CA GLY A 55 20.33 12.36 -15.44
C GLY A 55 19.86 12.88 -14.08
N ASP A 56 19.52 12.00 -13.12
CA ASP A 56 18.83 12.34 -11.85
C ASP A 56 17.67 13.33 -12.07
N LEU A 57 16.85 13.05 -13.08
CA LEU A 57 15.80 13.96 -13.51
C LEU A 57 14.57 13.90 -12.58
N VAL A 58 13.96 15.06 -12.38
CA VAL A 58 12.63 15.16 -11.76
C VAL A 58 11.57 15.12 -12.85
N CYS A 59 10.99 13.93 -13.07
CA CYS A 59 9.92 13.75 -14.03
C CYS A 59 8.55 13.80 -13.34
N ALA A 60 7.56 14.32 -14.09
CA ALA A 60 6.19 14.46 -13.64
C ALA A 60 5.25 13.52 -14.39
N SER A 61 4.15 13.13 -13.75
CA SER A 61 2.99 12.54 -14.40
C SER A 61 1.75 13.43 -14.22
N VAL A 62 0.87 13.40 -15.20
CA VAL A 62 -0.46 14.01 -15.14
C VAL A 62 -1.48 12.91 -15.28
N LEU A 63 -2.40 12.80 -14.34
CA LEU A 63 -3.36 11.69 -14.29
C LEU A 63 -4.75 12.16 -13.84
N SER A 64 -5.77 11.47 -14.32
CA SER A 64 -7.12 11.55 -13.78
C SER A 64 -7.40 10.26 -13.00
N GLY A 65 -7.50 10.39 -11.69
CA GLY A 65 -7.68 9.29 -10.75
C GLY A 65 -7.54 9.86 -9.35
N ASN A 66 -7.70 9.08 -8.29
CA ASN A 66 -7.61 9.62 -6.93
C ASN A 66 -6.25 9.35 -6.27
N ARG A 67 -5.17 9.15 -7.05
CA ARG A 67 -3.92 8.61 -6.52
C ARG A 67 -2.68 9.24 -7.14
N ASN A 68 -2.33 10.39 -6.64
CA ASN A 68 -1.08 11.08 -6.94
C ASN A 68 -0.03 10.91 -5.84
N PHE A 69 -0.09 9.81 -5.07
CA PHE A 69 0.92 9.49 -4.06
C PHE A 69 2.23 9.06 -4.70
N GLU A 70 3.32 9.35 -4.02
CA GLU A 70 4.66 8.98 -4.43
C GLU A 70 4.80 7.47 -4.71
N ALA A 71 5.56 7.15 -5.74
CA ALA A 71 5.82 5.79 -6.22
C ALA A 71 4.58 4.98 -6.63
N ARG A 72 3.37 5.55 -6.56
CA ARG A 72 2.14 4.83 -6.89
C ARG A 72 1.91 4.71 -8.39
N ILE A 73 2.29 5.73 -9.15
CA ILE A 73 2.25 5.69 -10.62
C ILE A 73 3.47 4.94 -11.13
N HIS A 74 4.67 5.40 -10.78
CA HIS A 74 5.93 4.72 -11.08
C HIS A 74 7.01 5.16 -10.09
N GLY A 75 7.90 4.23 -9.67
CA GLY A 75 8.93 4.52 -8.67
C GLY A 75 9.93 5.61 -9.08
N ALA A 76 10.16 5.80 -10.39
CA ALA A 76 11.05 6.84 -10.91
C ALA A 76 10.38 8.21 -11.05
N ILE A 77 9.05 8.33 -10.94
CA ILE A 77 8.32 9.59 -11.08
C ILE A 77 8.19 10.25 -9.71
N LYS A 78 8.73 11.45 -9.58
CA LYS A 78 8.81 12.18 -8.31
C LYS A 78 7.65 13.19 -8.11
N ALA A 79 6.98 13.62 -9.16
CA ALA A 79 5.87 14.58 -9.11
C ALA A 79 4.64 14.03 -9.85
N ASN A 80 3.47 14.04 -9.18
CA ASN A 80 2.24 13.50 -9.75
C ASN A 80 1.11 14.53 -9.60
N PHE A 81 0.56 14.97 -10.72
CA PHE A 81 -0.49 16.00 -10.78
C PHE A 81 -1.85 15.37 -11.08
N LEU A 82 -2.79 15.55 -10.17
CA LEU A 82 -4.17 15.09 -10.34
C LEU A 82 -4.97 16.14 -11.10
N MET A 83 -5.55 15.76 -12.23
CA MET A 83 -6.32 16.65 -13.10
C MET A 83 -7.56 15.94 -13.67
N SER A 84 -8.45 16.71 -14.27
CA SER A 84 -9.60 16.16 -15.02
C SER A 84 -9.13 15.44 -16.29
N PRO A 85 -9.90 14.46 -16.81
CA PRO A 85 -9.54 13.77 -18.05
C PRO A 85 -9.21 14.68 -19.24
N PRO A 86 -9.98 15.75 -19.51
CA PRO A 86 -9.65 16.70 -20.59
C PRO A 86 -8.30 17.39 -20.40
N LEU A 87 -7.97 17.78 -19.15
CA LEU A 87 -6.68 18.40 -18.85
C LEU A 87 -5.51 17.41 -18.97
N VAL A 88 -5.72 16.14 -18.67
CA VAL A 88 -4.71 15.10 -18.92
C VAL A 88 -4.36 15.03 -20.40
N VAL A 89 -5.36 15.09 -21.28
CA VAL A 89 -5.15 15.13 -22.74
C VAL A 89 -4.43 16.42 -23.15
N ALA A 90 -4.85 17.56 -22.62
CA ALA A 90 -4.23 18.87 -22.93
C ALA A 90 -2.73 18.90 -22.55
N TYR A 91 -2.37 18.43 -21.37
CA TYR A 91 -0.95 18.34 -20.95
C TYR A 91 -0.16 17.27 -21.71
N ALA A 92 -0.82 16.20 -22.17
CA ALA A 92 -0.16 15.23 -23.04
C ALA A 92 0.18 15.83 -24.40
N LEU A 93 -0.71 16.64 -24.96
CA LEU A 93 -0.45 17.40 -26.19
C LEU A 93 0.67 18.42 -26.01
N ALA A 94 0.67 19.15 -24.89
CA ALA A 94 1.70 20.13 -24.56
C ALA A 94 3.08 19.49 -24.28
N GLY A 95 3.12 18.25 -23.78
CA GLY A 95 4.34 17.52 -23.45
C GLY A 95 5.13 18.04 -22.24
N ARG A 96 4.60 19.01 -21.50
CA ARG A 96 5.22 19.65 -20.34
C ARG A 96 4.16 20.15 -19.34
N VAL A 97 4.53 20.28 -18.07
CA VAL A 97 3.59 20.67 -16.98
C VAL A 97 3.84 22.09 -16.44
N ASP A 98 4.89 22.76 -16.89
CA ASP A 98 5.34 24.06 -16.39
C ASP A 98 4.83 25.22 -17.26
N LEU A 99 3.62 25.10 -17.82
CA LEU A 99 2.98 26.13 -18.60
C LEU A 99 1.60 26.51 -18.04
N ASP A 100 1.24 27.78 -18.24
CA ASP A 100 -0.08 28.31 -17.91
C ASP A 100 -1.03 28.11 -19.09
N LEU A 101 -1.85 27.06 -19.05
CA LEU A 101 -2.79 26.72 -20.12
C LEU A 101 -3.81 27.83 -20.44
N THR A 102 -3.91 28.87 -19.63
CA THR A 102 -4.76 30.03 -19.89
C THR A 102 -4.11 31.11 -20.76
N LYS A 103 -2.78 31.03 -20.93
CA LYS A 103 -1.97 32.07 -21.61
C LYS A 103 -0.95 31.52 -22.60
N ASP A 104 -0.38 30.35 -22.25
CA ASP A 104 0.70 29.77 -23.04
C ASP A 104 0.14 28.87 -24.13
N PRO A 105 0.75 28.85 -25.33
CA PRO A 105 0.36 27.90 -26.37
C PRO A 105 0.73 26.47 -25.96
N ILE A 106 -0.14 25.52 -26.25
CA ILE A 106 0.08 24.09 -26.03
C ILE A 106 0.88 23.43 -27.17
N GLY A 107 1.02 24.11 -28.28
CA GLY A 107 1.75 23.64 -29.47
C GLY A 107 1.62 24.61 -30.63
N SER A 108 1.90 24.11 -31.82
CA SER A 108 1.74 24.86 -33.07
C SER A 108 0.98 24.02 -34.10
N ASP A 109 0.22 24.66 -34.97
CA ASP A 109 -0.46 24.00 -36.08
C ASP A 109 0.51 23.61 -37.20
N GLY A 110 -0.01 22.95 -38.25
CA GLY A 110 0.79 22.55 -39.41
C GLY A 110 1.40 23.70 -40.22
N LYS A 111 1.09 24.95 -39.90
CA LYS A 111 1.63 26.19 -40.49
C LYS A 111 2.63 26.87 -39.55
N GLY A 112 2.80 26.36 -38.34
CA GLY A 112 3.69 26.93 -37.33
C GLY A 112 3.04 28.01 -36.45
N GLU A 113 1.73 28.26 -36.60
CA GLU A 113 1.00 29.22 -35.77
C GLU A 113 0.71 28.63 -34.38
N PRO A 114 0.80 29.43 -33.29
CA PRO A 114 0.56 28.95 -31.94
C PRO A 114 -0.89 28.49 -31.74
N VAL A 115 -1.07 27.35 -31.08
CA VAL A 115 -2.38 26.78 -30.72
C VAL A 115 -2.55 26.86 -29.21
N PHE A 116 -3.64 27.46 -28.76
CA PHE A 116 -3.97 27.63 -27.36
C PHE A 116 -5.05 26.62 -26.92
N LEU A 117 -5.14 26.32 -25.63
CA LEU A 117 -6.18 25.43 -25.11
C LEU A 117 -7.59 25.93 -25.48
N ALA A 118 -7.82 27.26 -25.47
CA ALA A 118 -9.09 27.85 -25.82
C ALA A 118 -9.54 27.51 -27.26
N ASP A 119 -8.61 27.29 -28.17
CA ASP A 119 -8.90 26.93 -29.57
C ASP A 119 -9.42 25.51 -29.72
N LEU A 120 -9.06 24.62 -28.76
CA LEU A 120 -9.42 23.20 -28.75
C LEU A 120 -10.52 22.86 -27.74
N TRP A 121 -10.84 23.74 -26.79
CA TRP A 121 -11.78 23.43 -25.73
C TRP A 121 -13.22 23.40 -26.26
N PRO A 122 -13.92 22.25 -26.13
CA PRO A 122 -15.26 22.14 -26.69
C PRO A 122 -16.26 23.03 -25.95
N SER A 123 -17.24 23.55 -26.69
CA SER A 123 -18.37 24.24 -26.08
C SER A 123 -19.29 23.28 -25.34
N GLN A 124 -20.05 23.78 -24.37
CA GLN A 124 -21.02 22.96 -23.63
C GLN A 124 -22.12 22.41 -24.57
N ALA A 125 -22.41 23.06 -25.68
CA ALA A 125 -23.38 22.61 -26.67
C ALA A 125 -22.85 21.34 -27.39
N GLU A 126 -21.60 21.34 -27.84
CA GLU A 126 -20.96 20.19 -28.47
C GLU A 126 -20.89 19.01 -27.52
N VAL A 127 -20.50 19.24 -26.26
CA VAL A 127 -20.47 18.18 -25.23
C VAL A 127 -21.86 17.58 -25.02
N ASN A 128 -22.91 18.41 -24.91
CA ASN A 128 -24.29 17.95 -24.70
C ASN A 128 -24.82 17.18 -25.90
N GLU A 129 -24.50 17.58 -27.12
CA GLU A 129 -24.88 16.88 -28.34
C GLU A 129 -24.28 15.46 -28.38
N LEU A 130 -22.97 15.34 -28.11
CA LEU A 130 -22.31 14.04 -28.06
C LEU A 130 -22.87 13.15 -26.94
N LEU A 131 -23.07 13.68 -25.74
CA LEU A 131 -23.64 12.94 -24.61
C LEU A 131 -25.04 12.42 -24.92
N SER A 132 -25.90 13.24 -25.52
CA SER A 132 -27.27 12.83 -25.87
C SER A 132 -27.31 11.72 -26.95
N SER A 133 -26.32 11.71 -27.83
CA SER A 133 -26.21 10.67 -28.88
C SER A 133 -25.64 9.34 -28.34
N ALA A 134 -24.81 9.38 -27.31
CA ALA A 134 -23.99 8.28 -26.82
C ALA A 134 -24.59 7.56 -25.61
N LEU A 135 -25.17 8.29 -24.65
CA LEU A 135 -25.71 7.70 -23.42
C LEU A 135 -27.13 7.19 -23.62
N LYS A 136 -27.27 5.93 -23.95
CA LYS A 136 -28.56 5.24 -24.21
C LYS A 136 -28.75 4.10 -23.21
N PRO A 137 -29.96 3.92 -22.65
CA PRO A 137 -30.28 2.82 -21.75
C PRO A 137 -29.98 1.44 -22.37
N GLU A 138 -30.17 1.27 -23.66
CA GLU A 138 -29.96 0.04 -24.41
C GLU A 138 -28.51 -0.44 -24.40
N VAL A 139 -27.55 0.50 -24.26
CA VAL A 139 -26.13 0.17 -24.13
C VAL A 139 -25.86 -0.57 -22.81
N TYR A 140 -26.51 -0.14 -21.73
CA TYR A 140 -26.39 -0.81 -20.43
C TYR A 140 -27.03 -2.19 -20.47
N GLU A 141 -28.20 -2.33 -21.06
CA GLU A 141 -28.88 -3.60 -21.22
C GLU A 141 -28.06 -4.58 -22.09
N LYS A 142 -27.50 -4.11 -23.20
CA LYS A 142 -26.60 -4.88 -24.08
C LYS A 142 -25.34 -5.38 -23.33
N LEU A 143 -24.72 -4.53 -22.51
CA LEU A 143 -23.42 -4.83 -21.88
C LEU A 143 -23.55 -5.60 -20.56
N TYR A 144 -24.67 -5.46 -19.86
CA TYR A 144 -24.86 -5.99 -18.51
C TYR A 144 -26.11 -6.85 -18.34
N GLY A 145 -26.99 -6.93 -19.35
CA GLY A 145 -28.21 -7.75 -19.30
C GLY A 145 -27.94 -9.27 -19.34
N ASP A 146 -26.87 -9.67 -20.02
CA ASP A 146 -26.35 -11.03 -20.00
C ASP A 146 -24.82 -10.99 -19.75
N PHE A 147 -24.44 -11.12 -18.48
CA PHE A 147 -23.04 -11.00 -18.07
C PHE A 147 -22.19 -12.19 -18.54
N ASP A 148 -22.75 -13.38 -18.57
CA ASP A 148 -22.02 -14.60 -18.90
C ASP A 148 -21.68 -14.65 -20.40
N SER A 149 -22.63 -14.36 -21.29
CA SER A 149 -22.37 -14.32 -22.73
C SER A 149 -21.46 -13.15 -23.14
N ALA A 150 -21.47 -12.05 -22.40
CA ALA A 150 -20.60 -10.89 -22.63
C ALA A 150 -19.12 -11.17 -22.32
N ASN A 151 -18.81 -12.26 -21.59
CA ASN A 151 -17.47 -12.66 -21.19
C ASN A 151 -17.20 -14.14 -21.45
N PRO A 152 -17.13 -14.59 -22.71
CA PRO A 152 -16.99 -16.02 -23.03
C PRO A 152 -15.77 -16.67 -22.39
N LYS A 153 -14.65 -15.94 -22.28
CA LYS A 153 -13.44 -16.43 -21.59
C LYS A 153 -13.67 -16.71 -20.10
N TRP A 154 -14.65 -16.05 -19.47
CA TRP A 154 -15.00 -16.33 -18.08
C TRP A 154 -15.67 -17.70 -17.95
N GLY A 155 -16.57 -18.03 -18.88
CA GLY A 155 -17.21 -19.35 -18.94
C GLY A 155 -16.26 -20.50 -19.27
N GLU A 156 -15.13 -20.22 -19.92
CA GLU A 156 -14.10 -21.22 -20.24
C GLU A 156 -13.20 -21.58 -19.04
N ILE A 157 -13.23 -20.79 -17.96
CA ILE A 157 -12.44 -21.05 -16.76
C ILE A 157 -13.00 -22.31 -16.07
N PRO A 158 -12.21 -23.38 -15.93
CA PRO A 158 -12.68 -24.60 -15.28
C PRO A 158 -12.97 -24.32 -13.80
N GLY A 159 -14.24 -24.32 -13.41
CA GLY A 159 -14.67 -24.21 -12.04
C GLY A 159 -14.31 -25.47 -11.25
N LYS A 160 -13.63 -25.32 -10.13
CA LYS A 160 -13.49 -26.43 -9.18
C LYS A 160 -14.76 -26.52 -8.34
N THR A 161 -15.43 -27.67 -8.38
CA THR A 161 -16.64 -27.96 -7.58
C THR A 161 -16.24 -28.64 -6.28
N GLY A 162 -16.95 -28.36 -5.18
CA GLY A 162 -16.74 -28.99 -3.88
C GLY A 162 -17.06 -28.04 -2.73
N ALA A 163 -17.25 -28.60 -1.53
CA ALA A 163 -17.53 -27.83 -0.30
C ALA A 163 -16.32 -27.04 0.21
N ALA A 164 -15.09 -27.44 -0.18
CA ALA A 164 -13.86 -26.78 0.22
C ALA A 164 -13.01 -26.45 -1.01
N TYR A 165 -12.41 -25.25 -1.00
CA TYR A 165 -11.48 -24.84 -2.05
C TYR A 165 -10.22 -25.71 -2.01
N GLN A 166 -9.80 -26.19 -3.18
CA GLN A 166 -8.56 -26.97 -3.32
C GLN A 166 -7.40 -26.04 -3.61
N TRP A 167 -6.64 -25.73 -2.56
CA TRP A 167 -5.47 -24.88 -2.63
C TRP A 167 -4.33 -25.58 -3.40
N ASP A 168 -3.66 -24.81 -4.25
CA ASP A 168 -2.41 -25.26 -4.89
C ASP A 168 -1.22 -24.69 -4.10
N PRO A 169 -0.46 -25.51 -3.39
CA PRO A 169 0.67 -25.05 -2.58
C PRO A 169 1.80 -24.46 -3.42
N ASN A 170 1.85 -24.74 -4.72
CA ASN A 170 2.85 -24.21 -5.63
C ASN A 170 2.43 -22.91 -6.31
N SER A 171 1.19 -22.47 -6.13
CA SER A 171 0.75 -21.20 -6.69
C SER A 171 1.55 -20.04 -6.12
N THR A 172 2.11 -19.19 -6.98
CA THR A 172 2.78 -17.97 -6.59
C THR A 172 1.85 -16.75 -6.57
N TYR A 173 0.55 -16.95 -6.87
CA TYR A 173 -0.49 -15.90 -6.87
C TYR A 173 -1.50 -16.03 -5.73
N ILE A 174 -1.92 -17.26 -5.39
CA ILE A 174 -2.97 -17.51 -4.40
C ILE A 174 -2.48 -18.60 -3.46
N GLN A 175 -2.45 -18.31 -2.17
CA GLN A 175 -2.06 -19.23 -1.10
C GLN A 175 -3.18 -19.34 -0.05
N LEU A 176 -3.21 -20.46 0.67
CA LEU A 176 -4.06 -20.59 1.84
C LEU A 176 -3.67 -19.53 2.88
N PRO A 177 -4.60 -18.63 3.26
CA PRO A 177 -4.28 -17.58 4.22
C PRO A 177 -3.96 -18.14 5.61
N PRO A 178 -2.89 -17.66 6.29
CA PRO A 178 -2.43 -18.22 7.57
C PRO A 178 -3.20 -17.70 8.80
N PHE A 179 -4.29 -16.95 8.61
CA PHE A 179 -4.97 -16.22 9.69
C PHE A 179 -5.73 -17.10 10.69
N PHE A 180 -5.93 -18.36 10.36
CA PHE A 180 -6.58 -19.36 11.23
C PHE A 180 -5.62 -20.45 11.71
N GLU A 181 -4.32 -20.36 11.43
CA GLU A 181 -3.33 -21.29 11.94
C GLU A 181 -3.29 -21.24 13.47
N GLY A 182 -3.43 -22.41 14.11
CA GLY A 182 -3.46 -22.50 15.57
C GLY A 182 -4.74 -21.99 16.25
N TYR A 183 -5.77 -21.64 15.48
CA TYR A 183 -7.04 -21.19 16.04
C TYR A 183 -7.78 -22.34 16.75
N ASP A 184 -8.11 -22.16 18.04
CA ASP A 184 -8.75 -23.15 18.90
C ASP A 184 -10.19 -22.79 19.31
N GLY A 185 -10.74 -21.69 18.76
CA GLY A 185 -12.09 -21.22 19.05
C GLY A 185 -12.24 -20.45 20.36
N LYS A 186 -11.14 -20.17 21.08
CA LYS A 186 -11.18 -19.50 22.37
C LYS A 186 -10.71 -18.05 22.29
N LEU A 187 -11.22 -17.24 23.22
CA LEU A 187 -10.64 -15.91 23.44
C LEU A 187 -9.31 -16.05 24.18
N GLY A 188 -8.28 -15.38 23.67
CA GLY A 188 -7.01 -15.29 24.36
C GLY A 188 -7.06 -14.37 25.57
N ASP A 189 -6.07 -14.52 26.45
CA ASP A 189 -5.85 -13.59 27.54
C ASP A 189 -5.01 -12.41 27.09
N LEU A 190 -5.37 -11.22 27.56
CA LEU A 190 -4.54 -10.03 27.42
C LEU A 190 -3.34 -10.14 28.34
N ALA A 191 -2.16 -9.98 27.81
CA ALA A 191 -0.91 -10.03 28.56
C ALA A 191 -0.03 -8.84 28.19
N ASP A 192 0.79 -8.44 29.14
CA ASP A 192 1.82 -7.43 28.94
C ASP A 192 2.80 -7.85 27.80
N ILE A 193 3.27 -6.87 27.07
CA ILE A 193 4.30 -7.07 26.04
C ILE A 193 5.65 -6.65 26.68
N THR A 194 6.56 -7.61 26.82
CA THR A 194 7.82 -7.37 27.51
C THR A 194 9.02 -7.46 26.56
N ASP A 195 10.02 -6.62 26.81
CA ASP A 195 11.32 -6.59 26.13
C ASP A 195 11.22 -6.60 24.59
N ALA A 196 10.19 -5.96 24.06
CA ALA A 196 9.97 -5.89 22.61
C ALA A 196 11.06 -5.05 21.94
N ARG A 197 11.36 -5.40 20.68
CA ARG A 197 12.21 -4.59 19.81
C ARG A 197 11.38 -3.82 18.79
N PRO A 198 11.74 -2.57 18.45
CA PRO A 198 11.10 -1.87 17.36
C PRO A 198 11.53 -2.48 16.02
N LEU A 199 10.57 -2.86 15.20
CA LEU A 199 10.83 -3.26 13.81
C LEU A 199 10.96 -2.04 12.89
N GLY A 200 10.30 -0.94 13.26
CA GLY A 200 10.38 0.33 12.58
C GLY A 200 9.94 1.48 13.48
N ILE A 201 10.64 2.60 13.35
CA ILE A 201 10.31 3.89 13.96
C ILE A 201 10.11 4.87 12.80
N PHE A 202 8.90 5.37 12.63
CA PHE A 202 8.50 6.18 11.49
C PHE A 202 8.02 7.57 11.96
N GLY A 203 8.26 8.59 11.14
CA GLY A 203 7.74 9.94 11.37
C GLY A 203 6.24 10.06 11.11
N ASP A 204 5.78 11.28 10.92
CA ASP A 204 4.39 11.63 10.66
C ASP A 204 3.94 11.25 9.24
N SER A 205 2.64 11.10 9.04
CA SER A 205 1.98 10.90 7.75
C SER A 205 2.41 9.63 7.00
N VAL A 206 2.68 8.55 7.74
CA VAL A 206 2.92 7.23 7.12
C VAL A 206 1.63 6.70 6.55
N THR A 207 1.58 6.57 5.23
CA THR A 207 0.37 6.10 4.53
C THR A 207 0.27 4.59 4.48
N THR A 208 -0.93 4.07 4.21
CA THR A 208 -1.11 2.65 3.93
C THR A 208 -0.34 2.19 2.68
N ASP A 209 0.02 3.09 1.77
CA ASP A 209 0.90 2.80 0.63
C ASP A 209 2.36 2.59 1.04
N HIS A 210 2.82 3.24 2.10
CA HIS A 210 4.13 3.00 2.69
C HIS A 210 4.19 1.63 3.37
N ILE A 211 3.11 1.21 4.02
CA ILE A 211 3.04 -0.03 4.80
C ILE A 211 2.73 -1.23 3.90
N SER A 212 1.66 -1.14 3.08
CA SER A 212 1.19 -2.22 2.22
C SER A 212 1.73 -2.06 0.80
N PRO A 213 2.51 -3.00 0.30
CA PRO A 213 3.07 -2.90 -1.04
C PRO A 213 1.98 -3.04 -2.11
N ALA A 214 2.14 -2.32 -3.22
CA ALA A 214 1.21 -2.40 -4.36
C ALA A 214 1.91 -2.40 -5.72
N GLY A 215 3.04 -1.71 -5.83
CA GLY A 215 3.78 -1.50 -7.08
C GLY A 215 4.60 -2.70 -7.54
N ALA A 216 5.55 -2.44 -8.42
CA ALA A 216 6.45 -3.45 -8.96
C ALA A 216 7.31 -4.12 -7.89
N ILE A 217 7.63 -5.39 -8.10
CA ILE A 217 8.50 -6.19 -7.23
C ILE A 217 9.92 -6.12 -7.79
N LYS A 218 10.88 -5.65 -6.98
CA LYS A 218 12.29 -5.64 -7.35
C LYS A 218 12.91 -7.00 -7.17
N ALA A 219 13.78 -7.42 -8.09
CA ALA A 219 14.42 -8.73 -8.08
C ALA A 219 15.32 -8.97 -6.85
N ASP A 220 15.99 -7.91 -6.38
CA ASP A 220 16.89 -7.92 -5.21
C ASP A 220 16.15 -7.82 -3.87
N SER A 221 14.85 -7.55 -3.88
CA SER A 221 14.02 -7.50 -2.68
C SER A 221 13.74 -8.91 -2.12
N PRO A 222 13.38 -9.05 -0.83
CA PRO A 222 12.96 -10.33 -0.26
C PRO A 222 11.81 -11.01 -1.04
N ALA A 223 10.86 -10.24 -1.56
CA ALA A 223 9.78 -10.76 -2.39
C ALA A 223 10.26 -11.24 -3.77
N GLY A 224 11.19 -10.49 -4.40
CA GLY A 224 11.77 -10.88 -5.68
C GLY A 224 12.61 -12.15 -5.57
N LYS A 225 13.44 -12.26 -4.54
CA LYS A 225 14.22 -13.47 -4.25
C LYS A 225 13.31 -14.69 -4.07
N TYR A 226 12.23 -14.54 -3.28
CA TYR A 226 11.23 -15.59 -3.11
C TYR A 226 10.61 -16.04 -4.44
N LEU A 227 10.28 -15.11 -5.33
CA LEU A 227 9.71 -15.45 -6.64
C LEU A 227 10.72 -16.19 -7.53
N LEU A 228 11.98 -15.74 -7.56
CA LEU A 228 13.06 -16.43 -8.30
C LEU A 228 13.28 -17.85 -7.78
N GLU A 229 13.31 -18.03 -6.46
CA GLU A 229 13.44 -19.36 -5.81
C GLU A 229 12.27 -20.30 -6.14
N ASN A 230 11.09 -19.73 -6.43
CA ASN A 230 9.92 -20.49 -6.88
C ASN A 230 9.78 -20.57 -8.42
N GLY A 231 10.86 -20.30 -9.16
CA GLY A 231 10.92 -20.48 -10.61
C GLY A 231 10.19 -19.41 -11.43
N VAL A 232 9.82 -18.26 -10.84
CA VAL A 232 9.19 -17.15 -11.55
C VAL A 232 10.26 -16.24 -12.11
N GLU A 233 10.31 -16.08 -13.42
CA GLU A 233 11.24 -15.15 -14.08
C GLU A 233 10.89 -13.69 -13.76
N GLN A 234 11.88 -12.80 -13.71
CA GLN A 234 11.68 -11.39 -13.38
C GLN A 234 10.64 -10.71 -14.28
N ALA A 235 10.61 -11.04 -15.56
CA ALA A 235 9.62 -10.52 -16.51
C ALA A 235 8.17 -10.89 -16.15
N GLN A 236 7.98 -11.95 -15.33
CA GLN A 236 6.69 -12.48 -14.89
C GLN A 236 6.34 -12.10 -13.45
N PHE A 237 7.15 -11.26 -12.80
CA PHE A 237 6.91 -10.87 -11.41
C PHE A 237 5.56 -10.17 -11.22
N ASN A 238 5.13 -9.39 -12.19
CA ASN A 238 3.99 -8.54 -12.03
C ASN A 238 4.18 -7.54 -10.88
N SER A 239 3.11 -7.28 -10.13
CA SER A 239 3.13 -6.36 -9.01
C SER A 239 2.67 -7.04 -7.72
N PHE A 240 2.96 -6.42 -6.58
CA PHE A 240 2.39 -6.81 -5.29
C PHE A 240 0.86 -6.83 -5.34
N GLY A 241 0.24 -5.84 -5.99
CA GLY A 241 -1.21 -5.78 -6.17
C GLY A 241 -1.79 -7.00 -6.88
N SER A 242 -1.11 -7.51 -7.91
CA SER A 242 -1.51 -8.73 -8.63
C SER A 242 -1.35 -10.01 -7.80
N ARG A 243 -0.43 -9.99 -6.83
CA ARG A 243 -0.11 -11.15 -5.96
C ARG A 243 -0.66 -11.02 -4.55
N ARG A 244 -1.62 -10.11 -4.31
CA ARG A 244 -2.19 -9.87 -2.98
C ARG A 244 -2.91 -11.07 -2.35
N GLY A 245 -3.20 -12.11 -3.14
CA GLY A 245 -3.68 -13.41 -2.66
C GLY A 245 -2.58 -14.35 -2.16
N ASN A 246 -1.32 -13.92 -2.18
CA ASN A 246 -0.17 -14.67 -1.68
C ASN A 246 0.48 -13.93 -0.51
N ASP A 247 0.21 -14.41 0.71
CA ASP A 247 0.73 -13.84 1.95
C ASP A 247 2.25 -13.86 2.01
N ARG A 248 2.90 -14.87 1.41
CA ARG A 248 4.37 -15.01 1.40
C ARG A 248 5.02 -13.89 0.62
N VAL A 249 4.43 -13.47 -0.52
CA VAL A 249 4.90 -12.32 -1.30
C VAL A 249 4.59 -11.01 -0.57
N MET A 250 3.36 -10.86 -0.08
CA MET A 250 2.90 -9.62 0.53
C MET A 250 3.64 -9.28 1.83
N THR A 251 3.89 -10.27 2.69
CA THR A 251 4.63 -10.08 3.94
C THR A 251 6.06 -9.62 3.68
N ARG A 252 6.72 -10.16 2.64
CA ARG A 252 8.06 -9.77 2.23
C ARG A 252 8.17 -8.35 1.69
N GLY A 253 7.05 -7.78 1.26
CA GLY A 253 6.97 -6.39 0.79
C GLY A 253 6.37 -5.41 1.81
N THR A 254 5.90 -5.89 2.96
CA THR A 254 5.33 -5.03 4.00
C THR A 254 6.39 -4.07 4.54
N PHE A 255 6.05 -2.78 4.64
CA PHE A 255 6.97 -1.65 4.86
C PHE A 255 8.05 -1.51 3.77
N GLY A 256 7.86 -2.12 2.61
CA GLY A 256 8.85 -2.15 1.52
C GLY A 256 8.71 -1.04 0.48
N ASN A 257 7.87 -0.02 0.70
CA ASN A 257 7.74 1.10 -0.21
C ASN A 257 9.09 1.82 -0.37
N VAL A 258 9.44 2.18 -1.61
CA VAL A 258 10.73 2.81 -1.95
C VAL A 258 10.93 4.19 -1.33
N ARG A 259 9.87 4.82 -0.80
CA ARG A 259 9.89 6.14 -0.17
C ARG A 259 9.73 6.12 1.34
N ILE A 260 9.48 4.97 1.93
CA ILE A 260 9.37 4.90 3.39
C ILE A 260 10.72 5.22 4.05
N LYS A 261 10.66 6.00 5.11
CA LYS A 261 11.83 6.40 5.89
C LYS A 261 11.73 5.83 7.29
N ASN A 262 12.57 4.85 7.59
CA ASN A 262 12.70 4.32 8.94
C ASN A 262 13.82 5.08 9.67
N LEU A 263 13.48 5.72 10.77
CA LEU A 263 14.43 6.51 11.57
C LEU A 263 15.56 5.65 12.18
N MET A 264 15.35 4.33 12.24
CA MET A 264 16.38 3.38 12.66
C MET A 264 17.50 3.19 11.64
N VAL A 265 17.29 3.66 10.38
CA VAL A 265 18.30 3.62 9.30
C VAL A 265 18.38 5.02 8.66
N PRO A 266 18.93 6.02 9.36
CA PRO A 266 18.96 7.40 8.91
C PRO A 266 19.62 7.54 7.53
N GLY A 267 19.04 8.38 6.67
CA GLY A 267 19.57 8.66 5.33
C GLY A 267 19.31 7.56 4.29
N THR A 268 18.53 6.52 4.64
CA THR A 268 18.14 5.44 3.73
C THR A 268 16.61 5.45 3.54
N GLU A 269 16.15 5.34 2.31
CA GLU A 269 14.74 5.17 1.95
C GLU A 269 14.50 3.73 1.51
N GLY A 270 13.34 3.16 1.82
CA GLY A 270 12.95 1.80 1.47
C GLY A 270 12.69 0.91 2.67
N GLY A 271 12.39 -0.36 2.41
CA GLY A 271 12.00 -1.35 3.41
C GLY A 271 13.15 -1.87 4.27
N TYR A 272 13.87 -0.98 4.91
CA TYR A 272 15.06 -1.27 5.71
C TYR A 272 14.89 -0.92 7.17
N THR A 273 15.61 -1.64 8.03
CA THR A 273 15.69 -1.41 9.48
C THR A 273 17.09 -1.71 9.99
N THR A 274 17.34 -1.44 11.27
CA THR A 274 18.54 -1.92 11.97
C THR A 274 18.14 -3.07 12.90
N TYR A 275 18.78 -4.20 12.74
CA TYR A 275 18.61 -5.38 13.59
C TYR A 275 19.56 -5.36 14.75
N PHE A 276 19.05 -5.57 15.98
CA PHE A 276 19.79 -5.54 17.24
C PHE A 276 19.81 -6.88 17.98
N GLY A 277 19.39 -7.97 17.33
CA GLY A 277 19.43 -9.31 17.91
C GLY A 277 20.78 -10.00 17.76
N ALA A 278 20.84 -11.26 18.16
CA ALA A 278 22.05 -12.06 18.18
C ALA A 278 22.27 -12.94 16.94
N LYS A 279 21.24 -13.06 16.07
CA LYS A 279 21.30 -13.86 14.85
C LYS A 279 22.11 -13.16 13.76
N ASP A 280 22.66 -13.96 12.86
CA ASP A 280 23.31 -13.47 11.66
C ASP A 280 22.23 -13.10 10.63
N VAL A 281 22.23 -11.87 10.14
CA VAL A 281 21.31 -11.36 9.12
C VAL A 281 22.10 -10.75 7.98
N ALA A 282 21.60 -10.87 6.76
CA ALA A 282 22.24 -10.28 5.59
C ALA A 282 22.26 -8.74 5.72
N ALA A 283 23.45 -8.18 5.86
CA ALA A 283 23.65 -6.74 5.92
C ALA A 283 23.40 -6.11 4.54
N LEU A 284 22.95 -4.84 4.55
CA LEU A 284 22.84 -4.04 3.33
C LEU A 284 24.23 -3.66 2.80
N ASP A 285 24.38 -3.67 1.49
CA ASP A 285 25.56 -3.12 0.84
C ASP A 285 25.64 -1.61 1.04
N ASN A 286 26.74 -1.11 1.61
CA ASN A 286 27.02 0.32 1.84
C ASN A 286 25.87 1.09 2.56
N PRO A 287 25.42 0.66 3.74
CA PRO A 287 24.40 1.40 4.48
C PRO A 287 24.94 2.81 4.82
N LYS A 288 24.12 3.84 4.59
CA LYS A 288 24.43 5.21 5.00
C LYS A 288 24.33 5.40 6.52
N SER A 289 23.81 4.39 7.23
CA SER A 289 23.59 4.44 8.67
C SER A 289 24.88 4.13 9.45
N THR A 290 25.12 4.92 10.50
CA THR A 290 26.19 4.71 11.51
C THR A 290 25.64 4.11 12.81
N ALA A 291 24.39 3.62 12.83
CA ALA A 291 23.77 3.04 14.01
C ALA A 291 24.50 1.74 14.45
N SER A 292 24.56 1.50 15.76
CA SER A 292 24.91 0.19 16.30
C SER A 292 23.88 -0.84 15.84
N GLY A 293 24.29 -2.04 15.50
CA GLY A 293 23.43 -3.08 14.95
C GLY A 293 23.62 -3.27 13.43
N THR A 294 22.88 -4.23 12.84
CA THR A 294 23.03 -4.61 11.44
C THR A 294 21.90 -4.04 10.59
N PRO A 295 22.16 -3.05 9.71
CA PRO A 295 21.19 -2.59 8.73
C PRO A 295 20.82 -3.71 7.77
N THR A 296 19.52 -4.01 7.64
CA THR A 296 19.01 -5.11 6.82
C THR A 296 17.59 -4.82 6.33
N HIS A 297 17.03 -5.71 5.51
CA HIS A 297 15.61 -5.61 5.16
C HIS A 297 14.72 -5.85 6.38
N ILE A 298 13.61 -5.12 6.48
CA ILE A 298 12.61 -5.28 7.56
C ILE A 298 12.15 -6.75 7.65
N TYR A 299 11.92 -7.42 6.51
CA TYR A 299 11.52 -8.82 6.49
C TYR A 299 12.59 -9.74 7.10
N ASP A 300 13.87 -9.56 6.75
CA ASP A 300 14.95 -10.41 7.24
C ASP A 300 15.17 -10.22 8.74
N ALA A 301 15.15 -8.97 9.23
CA ALA A 301 15.17 -8.67 10.67
C ALA A 301 13.99 -9.32 11.41
N CYS A 302 12.79 -9.23 10.85
CA CYS A 302 11.59 -9.82 11.41
C CYS A 302 11.73 -11.33 11.56
N MET A 303 12.23 -12.02 10.53
CA MET A 303 12.41 -13.48 10.58
C MET A 303 13.42 -13.89 11.65
N ALA A 304 14.53 -13.15 11.78
CA ALA A 304 15.53 -13.38 12.83
C ALA A 304 14.95 -13.17 14.23
N TYR A 305 14.21 -12.09 14.46
CA TYR A 305 13.53 -11.85 15.75
C TYR A 305 12.49 -12.91 16.09
N LYS A 306 11.75 -13.42 15.10
CA LYS A 306 10.81 -14.54 15.32
C LYS A 306 11.50 -15.81 15.76
N GLU A 307 12.66 -16.14 15.17
CA GLU A 307 13.45 -17.30 15.58
C GLU A 307 14.05 -17.14 16.98
N GLU A 308 14.28 -15.92 17.44
CA GLU A 308 14.72 -15.58 18.79
C GLU A 308 13.57 -15.56 19.80
N GLY A 309 12.31 -15.58 19.34
CA GLY A 309 11.13 -15.38 20.19
C GLY A 309 10.98 -13.95 20.71
N THR A 310 11.60 -12.97 20.04
CA THR A 310 11.57 -11.57 20.45
C THR A 310 10.24 -10.91 20.02
N SER A 311 9.56 -10.26 20.95
CA SER A 311 8.37 -9.47 20.67
C SER A 311 8.71 -8.24 19.82
N LEU A 312 7.80 -7.88 18.88
CA LEU A 312 8.01 -6.77 17.97
C LEU A 312 6.93 -5.70 18.11
N ILE A 313 7.36 -4.45 18.01
CA ILE A 313 6.49 -3.28 17.95
C ILE A 313 6.86 -2.40 16.75
N VAL A 314 5.93 -1.52 16.38
CA VAL A 314 6.17 -0.42 15.42
C VAL A 314 5.80 0.88 16.11
N ILE A 315 6.59 1.92 15.91
CA ILE A 315 6.32 3.25 16.44
C ILE A 315 6.15 4.22 15.26
N GLY A 316 5.10 5.03 15.26
CA GLY A 316 4.79 6.00 14.22
C GLY A 316 4.45 7.38 14.79
N GLY A 317 4.44 8.39 13.92
CA GLY A 317 4.08 9.76 14.25
C GLY A 317 2.56 10.02 14.12
N GLU A 318 2.22 11.23 13.65
CA GLU A 318 0.85 11.67 13.41
C GLU A 318 0.25 11.02 12.16
N ASP A 319 -1.08 10.88 12.13
CA ASP A 319 -1.87 10.38 11.00
C ASP A 319 -1.39 9.03 10.42
N TYR A 320 -0.93 8.13 11.29
CA TYR A 320 -0.41 6.83 10.87
C TYR A 320 -1.48 5.98 10.20
N GLY A 321 -1.17 5.48 9.00
CA GLY A 321 -2.07 4.66 8.20
C GLY A 321 -3.05 5.46 7.34
N MET A 322 -2.80 6.76 7.13
CA MET A 322 -3.63 7.58 6.25
C MET A 322 -3.62 7.08 4.80
N GLY A 323 -4.58 7.52 4.01
CA GLY A 323 -4.70 7.20 2.59
C GLY A 323 -5.72 6.12 2.29
N SER A 324 -5.35 5.08 1.56
CA SER A 324 -6.24 4.01 1.12
C SER A 324 -6.64 3.07 2.26
N SER A 325 -7.87 2.58 2.26
CA SER A 325 -8.36 1.61 3.25
C SER A 325 -7.83 0.18 3.00
N ARG A 326 -6.51 0.03 2.93
CA ARG A 326 -5.87 -1.27 2.68
C ARG A 326 -5.73 -2.07 3.96
N ASP A 327 -6.46 -3.18 4.05
CA ASP A 327 -6.33 -4.13 5.15
C ASP A 327 -4.97 -4.86 5.15
N TRP A 328 -4.32 -5.02 4.00
CA TRP A 328 -2.96 -5.55 3.93
C TRP A 328 -1.93 -4.74 4.73
N ALA A 329 -2.15 -3.45 4.97
CA ALA A 329 -1.30 -2.68 5.87
C ALA A 329 -1.34 -3.23 7.31
N ALA A 330 -2.48 -3.76 7.76
CA ALA A 330 -2.59 -4.43 9.06
C ALA A 330 -2.23 -5.93 8.98
N LYS A 331 -2.65 -6.63 7.92
CA LYS A 331 -2.31 -8.05 7.68
C LYS A 331 -0.80 -8.26 7.64
N GLY A 332 -0.09 -7.48 6.84
CA GLY A 332 1.38 -7.55 6.73
C GLY A 332 2.05 -7.24 8.06
N THR A 333 1.60 -6.22 8.78
CA THR A 333 2.08 -5.88 10.13
C THR A 333 1.93 -7.06 11.08
N ARG A 334 0.76 -7.70 11.11
CA ARG A 334 0.52 -8.92 11.91
C ARG A 334 1.43 -10.08 11.49
N LEU A 335 1.55 -10.32 10.18
CA LEU A 335 2.35 -11.44 9.64
C LEU A 335 3.85 -11.26 9.86
N LEU A 336 4.33 -10.02 9.97
CA LEU A 336 5.67 -9.71 10.46
C LEU A 336 5.85 -9.98 11.96
N GLY A 337 4.79 -10.30 12.71
CA GLY A 337 4.86 -10.60 14.14
C GLY A 337 4.81 -9.37 15.04
N VAL A 338 4.45 -8.22 14.51
CA VAL A 338 4.24 -7.01 15.29
C VAL A 338 3.02 -7.18 16.19
N GLN A 339 3.19 -7.01 17.49
CA GLN A 339 2.15 -7.16 18.50
C GLN A 339 1.41 -5.85 18.78
N ALA A 340 2.12 -4.72 18.76
CA ALA A 340 1.54 -3.40 18.97
C ALA A 340 2.12 -2.36 18.02
N VAL A 341 1.27 -1.38 17.68
CA VAL A 341 1.66 -0.17 16.96
C VAL A 341 1.37 1.03 17.87
N ILE A 342 2.41 1.82 18.18
CA ILE A 342 2.34 2.98 19.07
C ILE A 342 2.51 4.23 18.23
N THR A 343 1.60 5.19 18.31
CA THR A 343 1.63 6.40 17.46
C THR A 343 1.22 7.64 18.23
N LYS A 344 1.48 8.82 17.66
CA LYS A 344 0.84 10.06 18.12
C LYS A 344 -0.66 10.02 17.78
N SER A 345 -1.00 9.72 16.52
CA SER A 345 -2.39 9.55 16.08
C SER A 345 -2.53 8.52 14.96
N PHE A 346 -3.72 7.94 14.83
CA PHE A 346 -4.08 6.98 13.76
C PHE A 346 -5.11 7.56 12.80
N GLU A 347 -4.98 7.19 11.54
CA GLU A 347 -6.12 7.22 10.65
C GLU A 347 -7.16 6.15 11.10
N ARG A 348 -8.42 6.54 11.09
CA ARG A 348 -9.53 5.77 11.69
C ARG A 348 -9.66 4.34 11.12
N ILE A 349 -9.59 4.20 9.80
CA ILE A 349 -9.79 2.90 9.14
C ILE A 349 -8.61 1.97 9.44
N HIS A 350 -7.38 2.51 9.40
CA HIS A 350 -6.20 1.71 9.68
C HIS A 350 -6.15 1.22 11.12
N ARG A 351 -6.53 2.07 12.10
CA ARG A 351 -6.68 1.66 13.50
C ARG A 351 -7.63 0.46 13.62
N SER A 352 -8.80 0.55 12.97
CA SER A 352 -9.78 -0.55 13.00
C SER A 352 -9.27 -1.82 12.31
N ASN A 353 -8.51 -1.68 11.22
CA ASN A 353 -7.87 -2.80 10.54
C ASN A 353 -6.81 -3.50 11.40
N LEU A 354 -6.03 -2.74 12.19
CA LEU A 354 -5.05 -3.32 13.13
C LEU A 354 -5.77 -4.21 14.15
N ILE A 355 -6.85 -3.71 14.77
CA ILE A 355 -7.67 -4.50 15.71
C ILE A 355 -8.25 -5.73 15.02
N GLY A 356 -8.80 -5.57 13.81
CA GLY A 356 -9.36 -6.66 13.01
C GLY A 356 -8.35 -7.76 12.67
N MET A 357 -7.05 -7.45 12.73
CA MET A 357 -5.94 -8.40 12.54
C MET A 357 -5.26 -8.83 13.85
N GLY A 358 -5.76 -8.41 15.01
CA GLY A 358 -5.19 -8.76 16.31
C GLY A 358 -3.85 -8.04 16.61
N VAL A 359 -3.66 -6.83 16.09
CA VAL A 359 -2.53 -5.95 16.44
C VAL A 359 -3.05 -4.83 17.33
N LEU A 360 -2.38 -4.60 18.48
CA LEU A 360 -2.80 -3.61 19.47
C LEU A 360 -2.44 -2.19 19.03
N PRO A 361 -3.42 -1.30 18.78
CA PRO A 361 -3.14 0.11 18.52
C PRO A 361 -3.07 0.89 19.84
N LEU A 362 -2.02 1.71 20.00
CA LEU A 362 -1.76 2.53 21.17
C LEU A 362 -1.41 3.96 20.75
N ASN A 363 -1.88 4.96 21.48
CA ASN A 363 -1.45 6.34 21.29
C ASN A 363 -0.65 6.83 22.50
N PHE A 364 0.39 7.63 22.26
CA PHE A 364 0.98 8.45 23.30
C PHE A 364 -0.10 9.35 23.91
N LYS A 365 -0.19 9.41 25.23
CA LYS A 365 -1.12 10.31 25.93
C LYS A 365 -0.68 11.77 25.77
N ASP A 366 0.61 12.01 25.79
CA ASP A 366 1.25 13.27 25.39
C ASP A 366 2.11 13.00 24.14
N GLU A 367 1.77 13.66 23.03
CA GLU A 367 2.49 13.50 21.75
C GLU A 367 3.98 13.90 21.85
N ALA A 368 4.33 14.79 22.79
CA ALA A 368 5.70 15.17 23.04
C ALA A 368 6.58 14.01 23.57
N ASP A 369 5.97 12.95 24.09
CA ASP A 369 6.69 11.78 24.58
C ASP A 369 7.20 10.89 23.43
N TYR A 370 6.64 11.01 22.23
CA TYR A 370 7.14 10.30 21.04
C TYR A 370 8.65 10.51 20.84
N GLY A 371 9.10 11.76 20.82
CA GLY A 371 10.52 12.07 20.59
C GLY A 371 11.44 11.55 21.70
N LYS A 372 10.96 11.54 22.94
CA LYS A 372 11.72 11.02 24.09
C LYS A 372 11.79 9.49 24.05
N ALA A 373 10.66 8.84 23.80
CA ALA A 373 10.56 7.37 23.74
C ALA A 373 11.35 6.77 22.58
N THR A 374 11.52 7.51 21.48
CA THR A 374 12.23 7.05 20.28
C THR A 374 13.69 7.53 20.20
N ALA A 375 14.22 8.16 21.25
CA ALA A 375 15.59 8.67 21.25
C ALA A 375 16.66 7.56 21.14
N HIS A 376 16.37 6.35 21.63
CA HIS A 376 17.25 5.18 21.60
C HIS A 376 16.64 4.08 20.74
N HIS A 377 17.10 3.94 19.51
CA HIS A 377 16.58 2.94 18.57
C HIS A 377 16.91 1.50 18.96
N ASP A 378 17.96 1.30 19.74
CA ASP A 378 18.46 0.03 20.26
C ASP A 378 17.91 -0.33 21.66
N ALA A 379 16.99 0.47 22.18
CA ALA A 379 16.29 0.20 23.45
C ALA A 379 15.38 -1.04 23.35
N THR A 380 15.04 -1.59 24.51
CA THR A 380 13.89 -2.50 24.65
C THR A 380 12.67 -1.76 25.17
N PHE A 381 11.51 -2.23 24.77
CA PHE A 381 10.23 -1.60 25.03
C PHE A 381 9.30 -2.59 25.72
N SER A 382 8.72 -2.20 26.86
CA SER A 382 7.72 -3.01 27.55
C SER A 382 6.43 -2.22 27.71
N ILE A 383 5.30 -2.87 27.43
CA ILE A 383 3.95 -2.31 27.61
C ILE A 383 3.29 -3.09 28.73
N THR A 384 3.02 -2.42 29.85
CA THR A 384 2.47 -3.06 31.05
C THR A 384 1.14 -2.45 31.45
N GLY A 385 0.31 -3.24 32.16
CA GLY A 385 -1.04 -2.85 32.54
C GLY A 385 -2.12 -3.44 31.61
N LEU A 386 -1.76 -4.33 30.70
CA LEU A 386 -2.70 -5.06 29.88
C LEU A 386 -3.28 -6.24 30.68
N SER A 387 -4.60 -6.28 30.83
CA SER A 387 -5.30 -7.37 31.52
C SER A 387 -6.69 -7.60 30.91
N ASN A 388 -7.31 -8.72 31.24
CA ASN A 388 -8.67 -9.04 30.78
C ASN A 388 -9.75 -8.09 31.29
N ASP A 389 -9.45 -7.31 32.34
CA ASP A 389 -10.35 -6.31 32.93
C ASP A 389 -10.24 -4.92 32.27
N ILE A 390 -9.43 -4.81 31.20
CA ILE A 390 -9.23 -3.53 30.51
C ILE A 390 -10.54 -2.99 29.94
N SER A 391 -10.76 -1.70 30.11
CA SER A 391 -11.89 -0.97 29.54
C SER A 391 -11.47 -0.20 28.26
N PRO A 392 -12.44 0.15 27.40
CA PRO A 392 -12.12 0.96 26.24
C PRO A 392 -11.37 2.25 26.59
N ARG A 393 -10.25 2.48 25.89
CA ARG A 393 -9.39 3.66 26.04
C ARG A 393 -8.67 3.77 27.40
N ASP A 394 -8.53 2.67 28.14
CA ASP A 394 -7.73 2.63 29.36
C ASP A 394 -6.27 3.05 29.10
N GLU A 395 -5.63 3.47 30.17
CA GLU A 395 -4.23 3.86 30.17
C GLU A 395 -3.34 2.67 30.52
N VAL A 396 -2.27 2.49 29.76
CA VAL A 396 -1.19 1.53 30.01
C VAL A 396 0.16 2.23 30.00
N THR A 397 1.19 1.56 30.48
CA THR A 397 2.53 2.18 30.62
C THR A 397 3.49 1.59 29.60
N LEU A 398 4.13 2.46 28.81
CA LEU A 398 5.31 2.12 28.01
C LEU A 398 6.56 2.37 28.85
N THR A 399 7.36 1.35 29.05
CA THR A 399 8.70 1.47 29.65
C THR A 399 9.74 1.25 28.56
N VAL A 400 10.63 2.21 28.40
CA VAL A 400 11.76 2.19 27.46
C VAL A 400 13.05 2.02 28.26
N LYS A 401 13.78 0.96 27.99
CA LYS A 401 15.05 0.66 28.64
C LYS A 401 16.19 0.77 27.63
N ALA A 402 17.02 1.79 27.80
CA ALA A 402 18.16 2.04 26.95
C ALA A 402 19.31 1.04 27.25
N PRO A 403 20.23 0.77 26.31
CA PRO A 403 21.35 -0.15 26.49
C PRO A 403 22.30 0.23 27.61
N ASP A 404 22.41 1.51 27.95
CA ASP A 404 23.23 2.05 29.09
C ASP A 404 22.56 1.79 30.44
N GLY A 405 21.37 1.20 30.48
CA GLY A 405 20.60 0.93 31.67
C GLY A 405 19.67 2.06 32.11
N GLY A 406 19.61 3.16 31.36
CA GLY A 406 18.63 4.22 31.57
C GLY A 406 17.22 3.71 31.30
N GLU A 407 16.26 4.07 32.14
CA GLU A 407 14.86 3.67 32.03
C GLU A 407 13.94 4.87 32.12
N ALA A 408 12.94 4.94 31.25
CA ALA A 408 11.93 5.97 31.24
C ALA A 408 10.55 5.37 30.96
N SER A 409 9.51 5.91 31.56
CA SER A 409 8.13 5.43 31.40
C SER A 409 7.22 6.52 30.87
N TYR A 410 6.31 6.14 29.97
CA TYR A 410 5.38 7.03 29.29
C TYR A 410 3.97 6.45 29.31
N PRO A 411 2.93 7.25 29.60
CA PRO A 411 1.56 6.80 29.56
C PRO A 411 1.07 6.65 28.10
N LEU A 412 0.44 5.53 27.81
CA LEU A 412 -0.22 5.28 26.51
C LEU A 412 -1.72 5.08 26.70
N ILE A 413 -2.49 5.44 25.71
CA ILE A 413 -3.92 5.15 25.61
C ILE A 413 -4.15 3.95 24.72
N VAL A 414 -4.83 2.93 25.22
CA VAL A 414 -5.28 1.78 24.44
C VAL A 414 -6.37 2.22 23.47
N ARG A 415 -6.16 1.99 22.19
CA ARG A 415 -7.10 2.42 21.14
C ARG A 415 -8.04 1.29 20.70
N LEU A 416 -8.47 0.50 21.68
CA LEU A 416 -9.68 -0.29 21.62
C LEU A 416 -10.80 0.61 22.15
N ASP A 417 -11.55 1.22 21.25
CA ASP A 417 -12.46 2.33 21.57
C ASP A 417 -13.86 1.86 21.98
N THR A 418 -14.16 0.56 21.80
CA THR A 418 -15.44 -0.08 22.17
C THR A 418 -15.24 -1.44 22.82
N PRO A 419 -16.18 -1.94 23.64
CA PRO A 419 -16.10 -3.28 24.24
C PRO A 419 -15.95 -4.40 23.22
N VAL A 420 -16.62 -4.31 22.07
CA VAL A 420 -16.53 -5.35 21.02
C VAL A 420 -15.16 -5.39 20.35
N GLU A 421 -14.45 -4.25 20.29
CA GLU A 421 -13.08 -4.23 19.78
C GLU A 421 -12.11 -4.95 20.72
N ILE A 422 -12.35 -4.94 22.02
CA ILE A 422 -11.58 -5.73 23.00
C ILE A 422 -11.79 -7.24 22.73
N GLU A 423 -13.01 -7.65 22.45
CA GLU A 423 -13.32 -9.04 22.11
C GLU A 423 -12.65 -9.44 20.77
N TYR A 424 -12.68 -8.57 19.75
CA TYR A 424 -11.97 -8.80 18.49
C TYR A 424 -10.48 -9.00 18.71
N TYR A 425 -9.87 -8.13 19.49
CA TYR A 425 -8.44 -8.24 19.79
C TYR A 425 -8.11 -9.53 20.55
N ARG A 426 -8.90 -9.88 21.57
CA ARG A 426 -8.74 -11.12 22.36
C ARG A 426 -8.92 -12.39 21.51
N ALA A 427 -9.80 -12.35 20.52
CA ALA A 427 -9.99 -13.45 19.57
C ALA A 427 -8.83 -13.58 18.56
N GLY A 428 -7.88 -12.65 18.56
CA GLY A 428 -6.81 -12.59 17.54
C GLY A 428 -7.23 -11.92 16.24
N GLY A 429 -8.39 -11.26 16.21
CA GLY A 429 -8.92 -10.52 15.09
C GLY A 429 -10.42 -10.70 14.90
N SER A 430 -11.02 -9.90 14.02
CA SER A 430 -12.45 -9.94 13.74
C SER A 430 -12.93 -11.24 13.07
N LEU A 431 -12.11 -11.83 12.19
CA LEU A 431 -12.45 -13.08 11.51
C LEU A 431 -12.50 -14.29 12.49
N PRO A 432 -11.49 -14.50 13.35
CA PRO A 432 -11.55 -15.53 14.40
C PRO A 432 -12.73 -15.32 15.35
N TYR A 433 -13.02 -14.05 15.72
CA TYR A 433 -14.18 -13.75 16.56
C TYR A 433 -15.50 -14.19 15.93
N VAL A 434 -15.73 -13.82 14.66
CA VAL A 434 -16.95 -14.22 13.94
C VAL A 434 -17.03 -15.73 13.77
N LEU A 435 -15.91 -16.39 13.46
CA LEU A 435 -15.88 -17.86 13.33
C LEU A 435 -16.28 -18.55 14.64
N ALA A 436 -15.80 -18.05 15.79
CA ALA A 436 -16.17 -18.59 17.11
C ALA A 436 -17.68 -18.49 17.42
N GLN A 437 -18.38 -17.53 16.82
CA GLN A 437 -19.83 -17.37 16.99
C GLN A 437 -20.65 -18.27 16.05
N ILE A 438 -20.05 -18.75 14.97
CA ILE A 438 -20.72 -19.62 13.99
C ILE A 438 -20.57 -21.10 14.39
N LEU A 439 -19.45 -21.45 15.01
CA LEU A 439 -19.17 -22.80 15.50
C LEU A 439 -19.87 -23.12 16.80
#